data_731f39d7182df04bfbc64bf0bc3273e0
#
_entry.id   731f39d7182df04bfbc64bf0bc3273e0
#
_cell.length_a   1.000
_cell.length_b   1.000
_cell.length_c   1.000
_cell.angle_alpha   90.00
_cell.angle_beta   90.00
_cell.angle_gamma   90.00
#
_symmetry.space_group_name_H-M   'P 1'
#
loop_
_entity.id
_entity.type
_entity.pdbx_description
1 polymer ?
#
loop_
_entity_poly.entity_id
_entity_poly.type
_entity_poly.pdbx_seq_one_letter_code
_entity_poly.pdbx_strand_id
1 'polypeptide(L)'
;MRVLRRALLLILLLVLAALAVVLYYVANPNLPLFSKPQQVHYLDQWSEQARQTYYYTPQGTTVKGLRYEWFTALELPFSQDKFARPDYLARFGFLTDPQQRPSALNPGNLPVGFARHADDETGAQYLDISCAACHTGELRYQG
;
A
#
# COMPACT_ATOMS: atom_id res chain seq x y z
N MET A 1 -28.14 -38.05 7.33
CA MET A 1 -26.97 -38.16 6.44
C MET A 1 -27.04 -37.31 5.18
N ARG A 2 -28.15 -37.28 4.40
CA ARG A 2 -28.26 -36.50 3.14
C ARG A 2 -28.19 -34.99 3.35
N VAL A 3 -28.78 -34.46 4.41
CA VAL A 3 -28.76 -33.01 4.74
C VAL A 3 -27.33 -32.54 5.07
N LEU A 4 -26.63 -33.29 5.90
CA LEU A 4 -25.24 -32.98 6.29
C LEU A 4 -24.30 -32.98 5.05
N ARG A 5 -24.46 -33.97 4.16
CA ARG A 5 -23.68 -34.03 2.92
C ARG A 5 -23.95 -32.84 2.00
N ARG A 6 -25.22 -32.41 1.90
CA ARG A 6 -25.59 -31.20 1.12
C ARG A 6 -25.01 -29.93 1.74
N ALA A 7 -25.06 -29.80 3.06
CA ALA A 7 -24.47 -28.66 3.75
C ALA A 7 -22.95 -28.61 3.56
N LEU A 8 -22.25 -29.73 3.66
CA LEU A 8 -20.80 -29.80 3.42
C LEU A 8 -20.44 -29.46 1.97
N LEU A 9 -21.24 -29.90 1.00
CA LEU A 9 -21.02 -29.55 -0.41
C LEU A 9 -21.23 -28.05 -0.66
N LEU A 10 -22.22 -27.43 -0.05
CA LEU A 10 -22.46 -25.99 -0.15
C LEU A 10 -21.30 -25.18 0.46
N ILE A 11 -20.82 -25.58 1.64
CA ILE A 11 -19.65 -24.94 2.27
C ILE A 11 -18.42 -25.07 1.38
N LEU A 12 -18.16 -26.25 0.84
CA LEU A 12 -17.04 -26.47 -0.07
C LEU A 12 -17.13 -25.58 -1.31
N LEU A 13 -18.31 -25.46 -1.93
CA LEU A 13 -18.53 -24.59 -3.08
C LEU A 13 -18.29 -23.12 -2.74
N LEU A 14 -18.75 -22.65 -1.57
CA LEU A 14 -18.52 -21.28 -1.12
C LEU A 14 -17.03 -21.01 -0.89
N VAL A 15 -16.30 -21.95 -0.28
CA VAL A 15 -14.85 -21.83 -0.09
C VAL A 15 -14.12 -21.80 -1.43
N LEU A 16 -14.49 -22.67 -2.37
CA LEU A 16 -13.88 -22.65 -3.70
C LEU A 16 -14.18 -21.36 -4.48
N ALA A 17 -15.40 -20.83 -4.37
CA ALA A 17 -15.77 -19.55 -4.96
C ALA A 17 -14.97 -18.39 -4.36
N ALA A 18 -14.84 -18.34 -3.03
CA ALA A 18 -14.03 -17.33 -2.34
C ALA A 18 -12.57 -17.41 -2.78
N LEU A 19 -11.99 -18.62 -2.84
CA LEU A 19 -10.64 -18.84 -3.31
C LEU A 19 -10.44 -18.38 -4.76
N ALA A 20 -11.38 -18.66 -5.64
CA ALA A 20 -11.35 -18.22 -7.02
C ALA A 20 -11.36 -16.69 -7.14
N VAL A 21 -12.15 -16.00 -6.32
CA VAL A 21 -12.18 -14.53 -6.27
C VAL A 21 -10.82 -13.99 -5.81
N VAL A 22 -10.24 -14.54 -4.74
CA VAL A 22 -8.92 -14.13 -4.26
C VAL A 22 -7.86 -14.34 -5.34
N LEU A 23 -7.83 -15.51 -5.96
CA LEU A 23 -6.89 -15.82 -7.05
C LEU A 23 -7.06 -14.88 -8.24
N TYR A 24 -8.32 -14.54 -8.59
CA TYR A 24 -8.60 -13.58 -9.65
C TYR A 24 -8.01 -12.19 -9.36
N TYR A 25 -8.18 -11.67 -8.14
CA TYR A 25 -7.59 -10.38 -7.75
C TYR A 25 -6.07 -10.43 -7.65
N VAL A 26 -5.49 -11.54 -7.19
CA VAL A 26 -4.04 -11.74 -7.14
C VAL A 26 -3.43 -11.81 -8.55
N ALA A 27 -4.09 -12.53 -9.47
CA ALA A 27 -3.64 -12.66 -10.86
C ALA A 27 -3.84 -11.39 -11.69
N ASN A 28 -4.72 -10.47 -11.25
CA ASN A 28 -5.00 -9.22 -11.94
C ASN A 28 -4.63 -7.99 -11.07
N PRO A 29 -3.34 -7.73 -10.84
CA PRO A 29 -2.89 -6.68 -9.93
C PRO A 29 -3.28 -5.27 -10.38
N ASN A 30 -3.70 -5.08 -11.62
CA ASN A 30 -4.12 -3.80 -12.15
C ASN A 30 -5.61 -3.47 -11.94
N LEU A 31 -6.38 -4.43 -11.41
CA LEU A 31 -7.78 -4.15 -11.07
C LEU A 31 -7.85 -3.20 -9.87
N PRO A 32 -8.50 -2.04 -10.01
CA PRO A 32 -8.63 -1.11 -8.91
C PRO A 32 -9.58 -1.66 -7.85
N LEU A 33 -9.12 -1.73 -6.60
CA LEU A 33 -10.00 -1.91 -5.44
C LEU A 33 -10.63 -0.58 -5.01
N PHE A 34 -9.88 0.50 -5.22
CA PHE A 34 -10.32 1.89 -5.04
C PHE A 34 -9.97 2.69 -6.28
N SER A 35 -10.71 3.76 -6.54
CA SER A 35 -10.38 4.66 -7.65
C SER A 35 -9.07 5.40 -7.37
N LYS A 36 -8.21 5.49 -8.38
CA LYS A 36 -6.92 6.20 -8.29
C LYS A 36 -7.10 7.67 -8.63
N PRO A 37 -6.35 8.59 -7.98
CA PRO A 37 -6.32 9.98 -8.41
C PRO A 37 -5.68 10.07 -9.80
N GLN A 38 -6.27 10.85 -10.69
CA GLN A 38 -5.70 11.15 -12.01
C GLN A 38 -4.74 12.33 -11.94
N GLN A 39 -5.05 13.28 -11.08
CA GLN A 39 -4.27 14.48 -10.86
C GLN A 39 -4.33 14.85 -9.38
N VAL A 40 -3.20 15.28 -8.82
CA VAL A 40 -3.10 15.71 -7.43
C VAL A 40 -2.86 17.21 -7.40
N HIS A 41 -3.71 17.93 -6.67
CA HIS A 41 -3.54 19.34 -6.37
C HIS A 41 -3.32 19.50 -4.87
N TYR A 42 -2.22 20.12 -4.50
CA TYR A 42 -1.94 20.42 -3.10
C TYR A 42 -2.50 21.80 -2.74
N LEU A 43 -2.96 21.94 -1.50
CA LEU A 43 -3.29 23.25 -0.96
C LEU A 43 -2.00 24.08 -0.77
N ASP A 44 -2.06 25.37 -1.10
CA ASP A 44 -0.89 26.27 -1.07
C ASP A 44 -0.43 26.67 0.34
N GLN A 45 -0.80 25.88 1.36
CA GLN A 45 -0.49 26.18 2.77
C GLN A 45 0.86 25.63 3.23
N TRP A 46 1.41 24.66 2.51
CA TRP A 46 2.66 23.97 2.89
C TRP A 46 3.63 23.99 1.72
N SER A 47 4.91 24.23 2.04
CA SER A 47 5.97 24.00 1.08
C SER A 47 6.09 22.50 0.75
N GLU A 48 6.67 22.18 -0.39
CA GLU A 48 6.96 20.79 -0.76
C GLU A 48 7.81 20.09 0.31
N GLN A 49 8.82 20.76 0.83
CA GLN A 49 9.67 20.23 1.89
C GLN A 49 8.86 19.90 3.16
N ALA A 50 7.95 20.78 3.58
CA ALA A 50 7.09 20.54 4.75
C ALA A 50 6.18 19.32 4.52
N ARG A 51 5.61 19.17 3.32
CA ARG A 51 4.81 17.99 2.94
C ARG A 51 5.65 16.71 2.98
N GLN A 52 6.84 16.73 2.38
CA GLN A 52 7.74 15.57 2.37
C GLN A 52 8.12 15.16 3.80
N THR A 53 8.42 16.13 4.65
CA THR A 53 8.74 15.87 6.06
C THR A 53 7.55 15.24 6.79
N TYR A 54 6.34 15.80 6.63
CA TYR A 54 5.15 15.25 7.26
C TYR A 54 4.81 13.85 6.76
N TYR A 55 4.94 13.61 5.46
CA TYR A 55 4.55 12.33 4.86
C TYR A 55 5.52 11.20 5.18
N TYR A 56 6.83 11.48 5.25
CA TYR A 56 7.86 10.44 5.20
C TYR A 56 8.83 10.43 6.38
N THR A 57 8.61 11.27 7.39
CA THR A 57 9.39 11.15 8.63
C THR A 57 8.84 9.98 9.46
N PRO A 58 9.69 9.02 9.85
CA PRO A 58 9.28 7.92 10.71
C PRO A 58 8.82 8.44 12.07
N GLN A 59 7.80 7.82 12.63
CA GLN A 59 7.18 8.25 13.87
C GLN A 59 7.09 7.14 14.92
N GLY A 60 7.93 6.12 14.78
CA GLY A 60 8.03 5.02 15.73
C GLY A 60 6.96 3.94 15.58
N THR A 61 6.19 3.97 14.50
CA THR A 61 5.21 2.94 14.16
C THR A 61 5.84 1.91 13.21
N THR A 62 7.02 1.45 13.60
CA THR A 62 7.80 0.49 12.81
C THR A 62 7.06 -0.83 12.66
N VAL A 63 6.92 -1.30 11.43
CA VAL A 63 6.37 -2.62 11.14
C VAL A 63 7.41 -3.67 11.53
N LYS A 64 7.25 -4.26 12.72
CA LYS A 64 8.23 -5.18 13.30
C LYS A 64 8.52 -6.35 12.37
N GLY A 65 9.81 -6.59 12.14
CA GLY A 65 10.29 -7.67 11.30
C GLY A 65 10.24 -7.42 9.80
N LEU A 66 9.66 -6.31 9.34
CA LEU A 66 9.62 -5.98 7.92
C LEU A 66 10.74 -5.01 7.55
N ARG A 67 11.81 -5.56 6.99
CA ARG A 67 12.93 -4.77 6.47
C ARG A 67 12.47 -3.93 5.29
N TYR A 68 12.90 -2.67 5.25
CA TYR A 68 12.55 -1.75 4.17
C TYR A 68 12.98 -2.28 2.79
N GLU A 69 14.18 -2.83 2.72
CA GLU A 69 14.73 -3.42 1.50
C GLU A 69 13.90 -4.62 1.02
N TRP A 70 13.38 -5.44 1.93
CA TRP A 70 12.53 -6.57 1.58
C TRP A 70 11.20 -6.08 1.00
N PHE A 71 10.58 -5.12 1.65
CA PHE A 71 9.31 -4.55 1.18
C PHE A 71 9.43 -3.94 -0.22
N THR A 72 10.50 -3.17 -0.45
CA THR A 72 10.72 -2.52 -1.76
C THR A 72 11.21 -3.48 -2.85
N ALA A 73 11.83 -4.62 -2.47
CA ALA A 73 12.27 -5.64 -3.41
C ALA A 73 11.19 -6.67 -3.75
N LEU A 74 10.16 -6.83 -2.89
CA LEU A 74 9.11 -7.82 -3.07
C LEU A 74 8.41 -7.66 -4.41
N GLU A 75 8.20 -8.77 -5.10
CA GLU A 75 7.51 -8.82 -6.38
C GLU A 75 6.07 -9.33 -6.22
N LEU A 76 5.24 -8.99 -7.19
CA LEU A 76 3.87 -9.49 -7.25
C LEU A 76 3.86 -10.98 -7.64
N PRO A 77 2.90 -11.76 -7.17
CA PRO A 77 2.70 -13.10 -7.65
C PRO A 77 2.51 -13.10 -9.18
N PHE A 78 3.23 -13.98 -9.85
CA PHE A 78 3.18 -14.17 -11.31
C PHE A 78 3.66 -12.99 -12.17
N SER A 79 4.40 -12.03 -11.58
CA SER A 79 4.94 -10.87 -12.26
C SER A 79 6.27 -10.46 -11.63
N GLN A 80 7.12 -9.74 -12.38
CA GLN A 80 8.33 -9.09 -11.85
C GLN A 80 8.06 -7.66 -11.36
N ASP A 81 6.82 -7.21 -11.44
CA ASP A 81 6.41 -5.91 -10.93
C ASP A 81 6.56 -5.86 -9.42
N LYS A 82 7.01 -4.72 -8.89
CA LYS A 82 7.20 -4.56 -7.46
C LYS A 82 5.86 -4.40 -6.73
N PHE A 83 5.72 -5.11 -5.61
CA PHE A 83 4.57 -4.98 -4.71
C PHE A 83 4.44 -3.53 -4.20
N ALA A 84 5.58 -2.90 -3.85
CA ALA A 84 5.64 -1.56 -3.27
C ALA A 84 5.39 -0.42 -4.28
N ARG A 85 5.14 -0.71 -5.56
CA ARG A 85 4.89 0.35 -6.55
C ARG A 85 3.63 1.15 -6.19
N PRO A 86 3.66 2.49 -6.34
CA PRO A 86 2.57 3.36 -5.88
C PRO A 86 1.19 3.02 -6.47
N ASP A 87 1.13 2.71 -7.76
CA ASP A 87 -0.12 2.37 -8.45
C ASP A 87 -0.74 1.05 -7.97
N TYR A 88 0.08 0.09 -7.52
CA TYR A 88 -0.41 -1.13 -6.90
C TYR A 88 -0.94 -0.87 -5.49
N LEU A 89 -0.19 -0.11 -4.68
CA LEU A 89 -0.60 0.21 -3.31
C LEU A 89 -1.83 1.14 -3.26
N ALA A 90 -2.03 1.98 -4.28
CA ALA A 90 -3.25 2.78 -4.42
C ALA A 90 -4.53 1.93 -4.47
N ARG A 91 -4.45 0.65 -4.88
CA ARG A 91 -5.58 -0.30 -4.86
C ARG A 91 -6.13 -0.54 -3.45
N PHE A 92 -5.28 -0.39 -2.44
CA PHE A 92 -5.63 -0.58 -1.03
C PHE A 92 -6.03 0.73 -0.34
N GLY A 93 -6.18 1.82 -1.10
CA GLY A 93 -6.60 3.12 -0.59
C GLY A 93 -5.45 4.01 -0.13
N PHE A 94 -4.18 3.59 -0.31
CA PHE A 94 -3.06 4.47 -0.01
C PHE A 94 -2.97 5.61 -1.01
N LEU A 95 -2.75 6.82 -0.49
CA LEU A 95 -2.64 8.02 -1.31
C LEU A 95 -1.29 8.03 -2.05
N THR A 96 -1.37 8.21 -3.34
CA THR A 96 -0.19 8.28 -4.22
C THR A 96 -0.28 9.51 -5.09
N ASP A 97 0.85 10.17 -5.30
CA ASP A 97 0.98 11.24 -6.26
C ASP A 97 1.65 10.70 -7.54
N PRO A 98 0.97 10.70 -8.68
CA PRO A 98 1.57 10.24 -9.95
C PRO A 98 2.79 11.05 -10.38
N GLN A 99 2.94 12.28 -9.90
CA GLN A 99 4.06 13.16 -10.20
C GLN A 99 5.20 13.06 -9.18
N GLN A 100 4.98 12.33 -8.08
CA GLN A 100 6.00 12.15 -7.07
C GLN A 100 7.26 11.48 -7.62
N ARG A 101 8.39 11.90 -7.12
CA ARG A 101 9.71 11.34 -7.44
C ARG A 101 10.41 10.89 -6.17
N PRO A 102 11.33 9.92 -6.26
CA PRO A 102 12.16 9.54 -5.14
C PRO A 102 12.83 10.73 -4.48
N SER A 103 12.87 10.75 -3.15
CA SER A 103 13.53 11.78 -2.35
C SER A 103 14.41 11.14 -1.29
N ALA A 104 15.20 11.95 -0.58
CA ALA A 104 16.03 11.47 0.54
C ALA A 104 15.17 10.82 1.64
N LEU A 105 13.98 11.36 1.91
CA LEU A 105 13.04 10.80 2.90
C LEU A 105 12.22 9.62 2.34
N ASN A 106 12.04 9.55 1.03
CA ASN A 106 11.26 8.50 0.37
C ASN A 106 12.01 7.95 -0.87
N PRO A 107 13.14 7.26 -0.68
CA PRO A 107 13.93 6.75 -1.80
C PRO A 107 13.21 5.64 -2.60
N GLY A 108 12.27 4.92 -1.99
CA GLY A 108 11.47 3.89 -2.64
C GLY A 108 10.25 4.42 -3.37
N ASN A 109 10.03 5.73 -3.39
CA ASN A 109 8.84 6.35 -3.99
C ASN A 109 7.52 5.73 -3.50
N LEU A 110 7.45 5.45 -2.19
CA LEU A 110 6.29 4.83 -1.56
C LEU A 110 5.13 5.83 -1.40
N PRO A 111 3.89 5.36 -1.22
CA PRO A 111 2.74 6.21 -0.94
C PRO A 111 2.90 7.07 0.31
N VAL A 112 2.02 8.07 0.45
CA VAL A 112 1.94 8.93 1.63
C VAL A 112 1.82 8.10 2.89
N GLY A 113 2.67 8.41 3.87
CA GLY A 113 2.68 7.75 5.16
C GLY A 113 3.56 6.51 5.29
N PHE A 114 4.18 6.04 4.20
CA PHE A 114 5.19 4.98 4.27
C PHE A 114 6.56 5.61 4.48
N ALA A 115 7.18 5.34 5.60
CA ALA A 115 8.48 5.92 5.96
C ALA A 115 9.55 4.82 6.12
N ARG A 116 10.81 5.25 6.13
CA ARG A 116 11.96 4.40 6.38
C ARG A 116 12.56 4.77 7.74
N HIS A 117 12.50 3.85 8.67
CA HIS A 117 13.08 3.98 10.01
C HIS A 117 14.42 3.25 10.10
N ALA A 118 15.46 3.93 10.56
CA ALA A 118 16.72 3.31 10.91
C ALA A 118 16.69 2.91 12.39
N ASP A 119 17.00 1.68 12.68
CA ASP A 119 17.22 1.20 14.04
C ASP A 119 18.54 1.74 14.57
N ASP A 120 18.51 2.42 15.70
CA ASP A 120 19.67 3.14 16.25
C ASP A 120 20.78 2.19 16.71
N GLU A 121 20.44 0.95 17.11
CA GLU A 121 21.44 0.01 17.63
C GLU A 121 22.12 -0.79 16.50
N THR A 122 21.36 -1.19 15.51
CA THR A 122 21.83 -2.08 14.45
C THR A 122 22.05 -1.40 13.11
N GLY A 123 21.53 -0.18 12.93
CA GLY A 123 21.50 0.53 11.66
C GLY A 123 20.57 -0.12 10.62
N ALA A 124 19.82 -1.15 11.01
CA ALA A 124 18.90 -1.84 10.14
C ALA A 124 17.74 -0.93 9.73
N GLN A 125 17.36 -0.99 8.44
CA GLN A 125 16.28 -0.20 7.91
C GLN A 125 14.96 -0.99 7.95
N TYR A 126 13.93 -0.40 8.54
CA TYR A 126 12.59 -1.00 8.64
C TYR A 126 11.55 -0.11 7.97
N LEU A 127 10.45 -0.75 7.53
CA LEU A 127 9.26 -0.02 7.13
C LEU A 127 8.60 0.58 8.37
N ASP A 128 8.24 1.86 8.26
CA ASP A 128 7.48 2.59 9.28
C ASP A 128 6.21 3.17 8.65
N ILE A 129 5.16 3.29 9.43
CA ILE A 129 3.90 3.91 9.02
C ILE A 129 3.73 5.19 9.81
N SER A 130 3.86 6.33 9.14
CA SER A 130 3.69 7.64 9.77
C SER A 130 2.20 7.99 9.97
N CYS A 131 1.92 8.99 10.80
CA CYS A 131 0.56 9.50 11.02
C CYS A 131 -0.12 9.93 9.71
N ALA A 132 0.66 10.34 8.73
CA ALA A 132 0.14 10.76 7.42
C ALA A 132 -0.58 9.64 6.67
N ALA A 133 -0.26 8.36 6.92
CA ALA A 133 -0.97 7.24 6.30
C ALA A 133 -2.46 7.20 6.66
N CYS A 134 -2.80 7.63 7.88
CA CYS A 134 -4.17 7.60 8.40
C CYS A 134 -4.82 8.99 8.45
N HIS A 135 -4.02 10.05 8.56
CA HIS A 135 -4.49 11.42 8.78
C HIS A 135 -4.33 12.35 7.57
N THR A 136 -4.01 11.81 6.40
CA THR A 136 -4.03 12.54 5.13
C THR A 136 -5.21 12.05 4.32
N GLY A 137 -6.07 12.96 3.89
CA GLY A 137 -7.25 12.67 3.08
C GLY A 137 -7.15 13.25 1.68
N GLU A 138 -7.95 12.70 0.78
CA GLU A 138 -8.14 13.15 -0.58
C GLU A 138 -9.57 13.68 -0.73
N LEU A 139 -9.73 14.84 -1.36
CA LEU A 139 -11.02 15.35 -1.78
C LEU A 139 -11.13 15.27 -3.30
N ARG A 140 -12.20 14.67 -3.79
CA ARG A 140 -12.51 14.58 -5.22
C ARG A 140 -13.69 15.49 -5.53
N TYR A 141 -13.53 16.30 -6.56
CA TYR A 141 -14.56 17.19 -7.06
C TYR A 141 -14.73 16.99 -8.56
N GLN A 142 -15.92 16.66 -9.01
CA GLN A 142 -16.29 16.43 -10.42
C GLN A 142 -15.42 15.36 -11.15
N GLY A 143 -14.98 14.35 -10.42
CA GLY A 143 -14.19 13.24 -10.97
C GLY A 143 -14.81 11.89 -10.70
#